data_a01210f3b66ff98eff87a701078ff4ba
#
_entry.id   a01210f3b66ff98eff87a701078ff4ba
#
_cell.length_a   1.000
_cell.length_b   1.000
_cell.length_c   1.000
_cell.angle_alpha   90.00
_cell.angle_beta   90.00
_cell.angle_gamma   90.00
#
_symmetry.space_group_name_H-M   'P 1'
#
loop_
_entity.id
_entity.type
_entity.pdbx_description
1 polymer ?
#
loop_
_entity_poly.entity_id
_entity_poly.type
_entity_poly.pdbx_seq_one_letter_code
_entity_poly.pdbx_strand_id
1 'polypeptide(L)'
;MANKHSVNGGDLFENGVVKDLAVQQYTGADVKIKALGTGSCKVVGKLTANGDYKVLSLVRFSDFSVVDTITDNEIYTTDVSGLYSISLQNASGFTSVYAKILA
;
A
#
# COMPACT_ATOMS: atom_id res chain seq x y z
N MET A 1 11.95 -0.29 -22.41
CA MET A 1 11.56 -0.21 -21.01
C MET A 1 11.36 -1.60 -20.44
N ALA A 2 11.96 -1.84 -19.30
CA ALA A 2 11.81 -3.14 -18.65
C ALA A 2 10.42 -3.27 -18.04
N ASN A 3 9.83 -4.45 -18.13
CA ASN A 3 8.57 -4.74 -17.47
C ASN A 3 8.83 -4.97 -15.99
N LYS A 4 7.94 -4.46 -15.16
CA LYS A 4 7.98 -4.74 -13.73
C LYS A 4 7.37 -6.10 -13.46
N HIS A 5 7.96 -6.81 -12.53
CA HIS A 5 7.51 -8.13 -12.12
C HIS A 5 7.10 -8.11 -10.66
N SER A 6 6.20 -9.01 -10.29
CA SER A 6 5.87 -9.23 -8.90
C SER A 6 7.07 -9.86 -8.21
N VAL A 7 7.63 -9.20 -7.20
CA VAL A 7 8.81 -9.68 -6.49
C VAL A 7 8.53 -10.06 -5.06
N ASN A 8 7.51 -9.46 -4.46
CA ASN A 8 7.16 -9.71 -3.07
C ASN A 8 5.78 -9.15 -2.79
N GLY A 9 5.25 -9.48 -1.65
CA GLY A 9 3.98 -8.95 -1.20
C GLY A 9 3.71 -9.38 0.22
N GLY A 10 2.67 -8.84 0.78
CA GLY A 10 2.26 -9.19 2.12
C GLY A 10 0.99 -8.46 2.52
N ASP A 11 0.45 -8.91 3.62
CA ASP A 11 -0.71 -8.26 4.20
C ASP A 11 -0.28 -7.00 4.94
N LEU A 12 -0.97 -5.89 4.67
CA LEU A 12 -0.85 -4.68 5.47
C LEU A 12 -1.85 -4.69 6.63
N PHE A 13 -2.87 -5.53 6.53
CA PHE A 13 -3.89 -5.66 7.56
C PHE A 13 -4.50 -7.05 7.47
N GLU A 14 -4.56 -7.76 8.57
CA GLU A 14 -5.17 -9.08 8.63
C GLU A 14 -5.70 -9.33 10.04
N ASN A 15 -6.95 -9.74 10.13
CA ASN A 15 -7.60 -10.10 11.40
C ASN A 15 -7.46 -9.02 12.48
N GLY A 16 -7.62 -7.75 12.08
CA GLY A 16 -7.54 -6.63 13.01
C GLY A 16 -6.14 -6.14 13.33
N VAL A 17 -5.11 -6.72 12.72
CA VAL A 17 -3.71 -6.37 12.99
C VAL A 17 -3.12 -5.64 11.80
N VAL A 18 -2.58 -4.44 12.03
CA VAL A 18 -1.83 -3.67 11.02
C VAL A 18 -0.40 -4.19 11.00
N LYS A 19 0.11 -4.41 9.79
CA LYS A 19 1.47 -4.91 9.56
C LYS A 19 2.23 -3.93 8.68
N ASP A 20 3.51 -3.76 8.95
CA ASP A 20 4.40 -2.96 8.12
C ASP A 20 4.99 -3.83 7.01
N LEU A 21 5.20 -3.24 5.84
CA LEU A 21 5.83 -3.92 4.73
C LEU A 21 7.09 -3.16 4.34
N ALA A 22 8.24 -3.81 4.47
CA ALA A 22 9.52 -3.22 4.11
C ALA A 22 9.65 -3.13 2.60
N VAL A 23 10.01 -1.95 2.09
CA VAL A 23 10.16 -1.71 0.64
C VAL A 23 11.51 -1.07 0.30
N GLN A 24 12.39 -0.92 1.28
CA GLN A 24 13.66 -0.18 1.11
C GLN A 24 14.63 -0.82 0.11
N GLN A 25 14.53 -2.14 -0.10
CA GLN A 25 15.43 -2.83 -1.02
C GLN A 25 15.10 -2.59 -2.49
N TYR A 26 13.98 -1.94 -2.77
CA TYR A 26 13.54 -1.72 -4.15
C TYR A 26 13.78 -0.25 -4.52
N THR A 27 14.55 -0.02 -5.58
CA THR A 27 14.90 1.32 -6.03
C THR A 27 13.87 1.93 -6.96
N GLY A 28 13.04 1.13 -7.61
CA GLY A 28 11.99 1.62 -8.49
C GLY A 28 10.81 0.67 -8.43
N ALA A 29 9.96 0.85 -7.43
CA ALA A 29 8.88 -0.09 -7.18
C ALA A 29 7.53 0.61 -7.06
N ASP A 30 6.51 -0.04 -7.60
CA ASP A 30 5.12 0.29 -7.36
C ASP A 30 4.50 -0.77 -6.46
N VAL A 31 3.44 -0.42 -5.76
CA VAL A 31 2.62 -1.38 -5.02
C VAL A 31 1.23 -1.39 -5.61
N LYS A 32 0.67 -2.58 -5.75
CA LYS A 32 -0.75 -2.79 -6.04
C LYS A 32 -1.41 -3.25 -4.75
N ILE A 33 -2.48 -2.57 -4.36
CA ILE A 33 -3.13 -2.79 -3.06
C ILE A 33 -4.59 -3.11 -3.28
N LYS A 34 -5.07 -4.13 -2.57
CA LYS A 34 -6.48 -4.51 -2.61
C LYS A 34 -6.95 -4.87 -1.21
N ALA A 35 -8.09 -4.29 -0.81
CA ALA A 35 -8.74 -4.59 0.45
C ALA A 35 -9.87 -5.58 0.22
N LEU A 36 -10.14 -6.42 1.20
CA LEU A 36 -11.29 -7.33 1.21
C LEU A 36 -12.23 -6.96 2.35
N GLY A 37 -13.51 -7.05 2.10
CA GLY A 37 -14.53 -6.69 3.08
C GLY A 37 -15.00 -5.26 2.89
N THR A 38 -15.64 -4.73 3.91
CA THR A 38 -16.20 -3.37 3.90
C THR A 38 -15.51 -2.54 4.97
N GLY A 39 -14.96 -1.40 4.59
CA GLY A 39 -14.27 -0.55 5.56
C GLY A 39 -13.56 0.61 4.90
N SER A 40 -12.57 1.16 5.60
CA SER A 40 -11.73 2.23 5.08
C SER A 40 -10.34 2.16 5.69
N CYS A 41 -9.35 2.68 4.98
CA CYS A 41 -8.00 2.82 5.49
C CYS A 41 -7.21 3.80 4.64
N LYS A 42 -6.09 4.28 5.19
CA LYS A 42 -5.10 5.08 4.47
C LYS A 42 -3.81 4.30 4.40
N VAL A 43 -3.10 4.42 3.28
CA VAL A 43 -1.78 3.83 3.13
C VAL A 43 -0.75 4.90 3.47
N VAL A 44 0.18 4.57 4.34
CA VAL A 44 1.21 5.50 4.81
C VAL A 44 2.58 4.92 4.52
N GLY A 45 3.55 5.81 4.33
CA GLY A 45 4.92 5.43 4.08
C GLY A 45 5.90 6.31 4.85
N LYS A 46 7.09 5.80 5.09
CA LYS A 46 8.15 6.57 5.73
C LYS A 46 9.47 6.40 4.99
N LEU A 47 10.33 7.42 5.08
CA LEU A 47 11.59 7.45 4.34
C LEU A 47 12.71 6.72 5.04
N THR A 48 12.69 6.67 6.36
CA THR A 48 13.78 6.08 7.16
C THR A 48 13.19 5.23 8.28
N ALA A 49 14.01 4.36 8.86
CA ALA A 49 13.57 3.48 9.94
C ALA A 49 12.98 4.25 11.12
N ASN A 50 13.53 5.43 11.42
CA ASN A 50 13.07 6.25 12.53
C ASN A 50 12.22 7.43 12.11
N GLY A 51 11.78 7.46 10.84
CA GLY A 51 10.97 8.54 10.30
C GLY A 51 9.50 8.40 10.65
N ASP A 52 8.76 9.47 10.44
CA ASP A 52 7.32 9.47 10.62
C ASP A 52 6.62 8.94 9.38
N TYR A 53 5.52 8.24 9.57
CA TYR A 53 4.65 7.82 8.49
C TYR A 53 3.87 9.01 7.96
N LYS A 54 3.77 9.10 6.64
CA LYS A 54 2.96 10.12 5.95
C LYS A 54 1.98 9.44 5.02
N VAL A 55 0.80 10.01 4.87
CA VAL A 55 -0.23 9.49 3.99
C VAL A 55 0.22 9.59 2.54
N LEU A 56 0.09 8.48 1.80
CA LEU A 56 0.44 8.40 0.40
C LEU A 56 -0.78 8.68 -0.47
N SER A 57 -0.56 9.30 -1.62
CA SER A 57 -1.59 9.42 -2.65
C SER A 57 -1.67 8.11 -3.42
N LEU A 58 -2.88 7.65 -3.68
CA LEU A 58 -3.15 6.41 -4.37
C LEU A 58 -3.90 6.68 -5.66
N VAL A 59 -3.67 5.87 -6.68
CA VAL A 59 -4.44 5.91 -7.92
C VAL A 59 -5.37 4.70 -7.94
N ARG A 60 -6.67 4.95 -8.04
CA ARG A 60 -7.68 3.92 -8.12
C ARG A 60 -7.79 3.43 -9.56
N PHE A 61 -7.63 2.12 -9.77
CA PHE A 61 -7.55 1.56 -11.12
C PHE A 61 -8.85 1.66 -11.93
N SER A 62 -9.99 1.63 -11.27
CA SER A 62 -11.27 1.59 -11.99
C SER A 62 -11.57 2.89 -12.73
N ASP A 63 -11.10 4.04 -12.21
CA ASP A 63 -11.40 5.34 -12.79
C ASP A 63 -10.22 6.31 -12.81
N PHE A 64 -9.03 5.84 -12.40
CA PHE A 64 -7.78 6.61 -12.31
C PHE A 64 -7.87 7.84 -11.40
N SER A 65 -8.81 7.84 -10.46
CA SER A 65 -8.90 8.93 -9.49
C SER A 65 -7.72 8.86 -8.51
N VAL A 66 -7.28 10.04 -8.05
CA VAL A 66 -6.24 10.15 -7.02
C VAL A 66 -6.94 10.35 -5.69
N VAL A 67 -6.69 9.44 -4.76
CA VAL A 67 -7.35 9.44 -3.45
C VAL A 67 -6.31 9.21 -2.36
N ASP A 68 -6.68 9.49 -1.12
CA ASP A 68 -5.85 9.19 0.04
C ASP A 68 -6.47 8.13 0.96
N THR A 69 -7.63 7.60 0.59
CA THR A 69 -8.37 6.65 1.43
C THR A 69 -8.93 5.54 0.54
N ILE A 70 -8.72 4.30 0.95
CA ILE A 70 -9.32 3.13 0.32
C ILE A 70 -10.66 2.87 1.01
N THR A 71 -11.74 2.83 0.23
CA THR A 71 -13.10 2.64 0.75
C THR A 71 -13.85 1.49 0.08
N ASP A 72 -13.20 0.77 -0.83
CA ASP A 72 -13.82 -0.32 -1.58
C ASP A 72 -12.80 -1.44 -1.84
N ASN A 73 -13.19 -2.41 -2.66
CA ASN A 73 -12.35 -3.58 -2.97
C ASN A 73 -11.68 -3.46 -4.34
N GLU A 74 -11.57 -2.25 -4.87
CA GLU A 74 -10.86 -2.01 -6.13
C GLU A 74 -9.35 -2.05 -5.92
N ILE A 75 -8.61 -2.16 -7.02
CA ILE A 75 -7.15 -2.15 -6.97
C ILE A 75 -6.67 -0.69 -6.96
N TYR A 76 -5.75 -0.40 -6.04
CA TYR A 76 -5.10 0.90 -5.94
C TYR A 76 -3.61 0.72 -6.17
N THR A 77 -2.95 1.75 -6.66
CA THR A 77 -1.50 1.72 -6.86
C THR A 77 -0.85 2.99 -6.32
N THR A 78 0.40 2.85 -5.90
CA THR A 78 1.23 3.98 -5.52
C THR A 78 2.69 3.63 -5.74
N ASP A 79 3.50 4.67 -5.98
CA ASP A 79 4.95 4.52 -6.11
C ASP A 79 5.56 4.53 -4.71
N VAL A 80 6.37 3.51 -4.42
CA VAL A 80 7.07 3.39 -3.13
C VAL A 80 8.57 3.51 -3.28
N SER A 81 9.05 3.96 -4.44
CA SER A 81 10.47 4.17 -4.69
C SER A 81 11.05 5.14 -3.66
N GLY A 82 12.15 4.75 -3.04
CA GLY A 82 12.81 5.59 -2.05
C GLY A 82 12.22 5.52 -0.65
N LEU A 83 11.14 4.78 -0.44
CA LEU A 83 10.57 4.62 0.90
C LEU A 83 11.26 3.48 1.65
N TYR A 84 11.27 3.59 2.97
CA TYR A 84 11.77 2.54 3.86
C TYR A 84 10.73 1.44 4.05
N SER A 85 9.51 1.81 4.41
CA SER A 85 8.41 0.86 4.62
C SER A 85 7.07 1.54 4.41
N ILE A 86 6.04 0.74 4.19
CA ILE A 86 4.65 1.20 4.11
C ILE A 86 3.82 0.48 5.17
N SER A 87 2.72 1.08 5.54
CA SER A 87 1.79 0.55 6.53
C SER A 87 0.40 1.13 6.29
N LEU A 88 -0.53 0.84 7.20
CA LEU A 88 -1.87 1.42 7.16
C LEU A 88 -2.11 2.33 8.34
N GLN A 89 -2.99 3.30 8.15
CA GLN A 89 -3.46 4.20 9.17
C GLN A 89 -4.98 4.24 9.12
N ASN A 90 -5.62 4.33 10.28
CA ASN A 90 -7.08 4.42 10.40
C ASN A 90 -7.81 3.25 9.72
N ALA A 91 -7.23 2.05 9.77
CA ALA A 91 -7.84 0.87 9.19
C ALA A 91 -9.00 0.40 10.06
N SER A 92 -10.18 0.25 9.44
CA SER A 92 -11.35 -0.25 10.14
C SER A 92 -12.28 -0.96 9.16
N GLY A 93 -12.89 -2.05 9.61
CA GLY A 93 -13.94 -2.75 8.89
C GLY A 93 -13.45 -3.78 7.88
N PHE A 94 -12.32 -3.58 7.23
CA PHE A 94 -11.78 -4.55 6.26
C PHE A 94 -11.35 -5.84 6.97
N THR A 95 -11.48 -6.97 6.25
CA THR A 95 -10.99 -8.27 6.72
C THR A 95 -9.48 -8.37 6.52
N SER A 96 -9.02 -7.90 5.35
CA SER A 96 -7.60 -7.88 5.03
C SER A 96 -7.31 -6.81 4.00
N VAL A 97 -6.06 -6.35 3.97
CA VAL A 97 -5.54 -5.45 2.93
C VAL A 97 -4.21 -6.02 2.49
N TYR A 98 -4.11 -6.41 1.23
CA TYR A 98 -2.92 -7.04 0.68
C TYR A 98 -2.20 -6.09 -0.26
N ALA A 99 -0.87 -6.07 -0.18
CA ALA A 99 -0.01 -5.27 -1.06
C ALA A 99 0.92 -6.20 -1.83
N LYS A 100 1.01 -6.00 -3.14
CA LYS A 100 1.94 -6.71 -4.01
C LYS A 100 2.95 -5.71 -4.56
N ILE A 101 4.23 -6.00 -4.41
CA ILE A 101 5.30 -5.13 -4.87
C ILE A 101 5.69 -5.54 -6.29
N LEU A 102 5.75 -4.55 -7.18
CA LEU A 102 6.18 -4.71 -8.55
C LEU A 102 7.44 -3.87 -8.76
N ALA A 103 8.54 -4.53 -9.07
CA ALA A 103 9.83 -3.86 -9.22
C ALA A 103 10.57 -4.34 -10.48
#